data_6870913bc8e6b3daaf0fa856d431e006
#
_entry.id   6870913bc8e6b3daaf0fa856d431e006
#
_cell.length_a   1.000
_cell.length_b   1.000
_cell.length_c   1.000
_cell.angle_alpha   90.00
_cell.angle_beta   90.00
_cell.angle_gamma   90.00
#
_symmetry.space_group_name_H-M   'P 1'
#
loop_
_entity.id
_entity.type
_entity.pdbx_description
1 polymer ?
#
loop_
_entity_poly.entity_id
_entity_poly.type
_entity_poly.pdbx_seq_one_letter_code
_entity_poly.pdbx_strand_id
1 'polypeptide(L)'
;MMMDGISIRSDVLSTNDKGEEKDSLQKRTRKILQKLCPALQRILLPEEAVLYVMRARSPLSVIEQLTAAWWTAALAACTIVVTNKRILFFPVKRSGGWRESVRAVHWGDLEEIKTKGVIVRNVSFKFKNGAKSTYTNFRRADAKKLTAIASALIPAASGEVTSAQGLIQLCPDCCDVLTGGQYSCPRCGLIFKNEKTMVLRSIFLPGGGYFYTGHPLIATLPAVVEAFLVIEILLVLFAGMASPKAVPDLVAGLLVLGIFWALETGVTILHCRRYVRDFIPEKRDPARVPPGAIPKTGC
;
A
#
# COMPACT_ATOMS: atom_id res chain seq x y z
N MET A 1 18.08 9.89 -20.52
CA MET A 1 18.63 10.62 -19.34
C MET A 1 18.86 9.63 -18.21
N MET A 2 20.00 9.66 -17.57
CA MET A 2 20.22 8.86 -16.36
C MET A 2 20.10 9.76 -15.11
N MET A 3 19.38 9.30 -14.10
CA MET A 3 19.28 9.96 -12.79
C MET A 3 19.65 8.93 -11.73
N ASP A 4 20.77 9.17 -11.04
CA ASP A 4 21.27 8.29 -9.96
C ASP A 4 21.32 6.79 -10.36
N GLY A 5 21.75 6.49 -11.59
CA GLY A 5 21.84 5.12 -12.13
C GLY A 5 20.54 4.52 -12.65
N ILE A 6 19.45 5.29 -12.69
CA ILE A 6 18.15 4.86 -13.22
C ILE A 6 18.03 5.35 -14.67
N SER A 7 17.71 4.43 -15.59
CA SER A 7 17.38 4.79 -16.96
C SER A 7 16.00 5.45 -17.05
N ILE A 8 15.94 6.65 -17.58
CA ILE A 8 14.70 7.44 -17.71
C ILE A 8 14.53 7.86 -19.17
N ARG A 9 13.38 7.55 -19.74
CA ARG A 9 12.94 8.05 -21.04
C ARG A 9 12.37 9.47 -20.88
N SER A 10 13.24 10.47 -20.92
CA SER A 10 12.84 11.88 -20.72
C SER A 10 11.85 12.36 -21.78
N ASP A 11 11.98 11.86 -23.02
CA ASP A 11 11.05 12.11 -24.12
C ASP A 11 9.59 11.69 -23.82
N VAL A 12 9.41 10.71 -22.94
CA VAL A 12 8.07 10.26 -22.52
C VAL A 12 7.69 10.85 -21.16
N LEU A 13 8.63 10.96 -20.23
CA LEU A 13 8.39 11.36 -18.85
C LEU A 13 7.90 12.80 -18.70
N SER A 14 8.49 13.74 -19.45
CA SER A 14 8.21 15.18 -19.38
C SER A 14 7.07 15.65 -20.29
N THR A 15 6.56 14.76 -21.15
CA THR A 15 5.52 15.08 -22.12
C THR A 15 4.12 14.80 -21.60
N ASN A 16 3.13 15.59 -22.05
CA ASN A 16 1.71 15.34 -21.83
C ASN A 16 1.17 14.21 -22.74
N ASP A 17 -0.15 14.01 -22.73
CA ASP A 17 -0.85 13.05 -23.60
C ASP A 17 -0.77 13.37 -25.10
N LYS A 18 -0.36 14.59 -25.45
CA LYS A 18 -0.16 15.05 -26.85
C LYS A 18 1.30 15.06 -27.29
N GLY A 19 2.23 14.65 -26.40
CA GLY A 19 3.68 14.67 -26.69
C GLY A 19 4.35 16.03 -26.42
N GLU A 20 3.63 17.04 -25.91
CA GLU A 20 4.18 18.38 -25.62
C GLU A 20 4.91 18.36 -24.27
N GLU A 21 6.11 18.91 -24.21
CA GLU A 21 6.85 19.08 -22.95
C GLU A 21 6.20 20.13 -22.06
N LYS A 22 6.16 19.83 -20.74
CA LYS A 22 5.64 20.74 -19.71
C LYS A 22 6.55 20.77 -18.49
N ASP A 23 7.14 21.93 -18.23
CA ASP A 23 8.02 22.15 -17.05
C ASP A 23 7.39 21.76 -15.72
N SER A 24 6.10 22.07 -15.55
CA SER A 24 5.36 21.72 -14.32
C SER A 24 5.24 20.21 -14.13
N LEU A 25 5.10 19.46 -15.21
CA LEU A 25 5.07 18.00 -15.19
C LEU A 25 6.46 17.45 -14.87
N GLN A 26 7.50 17.98 -15.49
CA GLN A 26 8.89 17.60 -15.26
C GLN A 26 9.29 17.83 -13.78
N LYS A 27 9.04 19.02 -13.23
CA LYS A 27 9.32 19.34 -11.81
C LYS A 27 8.60 18.39 -10.85
N ARG A 28 7.32 18.11 -11.11
CA ARG A 28 6.51 17.18 -10.29
C ARG A 28 7.07 15.76 -10.34
N THR A 29 7.33 15.25 -11.52
CA THR A 29 7.80 13.88 -11.75
C THR A 29 9.19 13.69 -11.14
N ARG A 30 10.10 14.65 -11.33
CA ARG A 30 11.43 14.65 -10.71
C ARG A 30 11.34 14.57 -9.18
N LYS A 31 10.44 15.34 -8.54
CA LYS A 31 10.24 15.30 -7.08
C LYS A 31 9.71 13.95 -6.59
N ILE A 32 8.88 13.27 -7.38
CA ILE A 32 8.39 11.92 -7.04
C ILE A 32 9.52 10.91 -7.19
N LEU A 33 10.25 10.95 -8.30
CA LEU A 33 11.37 10.05 -8.57
C LEU A 33 12.47 10.18 -7.53
N GLN A 34 12.84 11.39 -7.12
CA GLN A 34 13.85 11.61 -6.07
C GLN A 34 13.48 10.87 -4.77
N LYS A 35 12.18 10.86 -4.39
CA LYS A 35 11.72 10.14 -3.19
C LYS A 35 11.71 8.63 -3.34
N LEU A 36 11.55 8.13 -4.56
CA LEU A 36 11.51 6.69 -4.87
C LEU A 36 12.84 6.16 -5.39
N CYS A 37 13.82 7.02 -5.65
CA CYS A 37 15.10 6.64 -6.22
C CYS A 37 15.76 5.44 -5.49
N PRO A 38 15.87 5.41 -4.15
CA PRO A 38 16.46 4.27 -3.44
C PRO A 38 15.67 2.96 -3.65
N ALA A 39 14.34 3.04 -3.82
CA ALA A 39 13.51 1.89 -4.13
C ALA A 39 13.69 1.43 -5.57
N LEU A 40 13.66 2.36 -6.52
CA LEU A 40 13.80 2.05 -7.94
C LEU A 40 15.16 1.45 -8.27
N GLN A 41 16.24 1.95 -7.67
CA GLN A 41 17.58 1.38 -7.83
C GLN A 41 17.67 -0.10 -7.44
N ARG A 42 16.83 -0.55 -6.48
CA ARG A 42 16.79 -1.95 -6.03
C ARG A 42 15.89 -2.83 -6.87
N ILE A 43 14.82 -2.26 -7.42
CA ILE A 43 13.69 -3.01 -7.99
C ILE A 43 13.75 -3.06 -9.51
N LEU A 44 14.30 -2.03 -10.17
CA LEU A 44 14.36 -2.02 -11.62
C LEU A 44 15.29 -3.12 -12.14
N LEU A 45 14.81 -3.80 -13.17
CA LEU A 45 15.56 -4.82 -13.90
C LEU A 45 16.67 -4.17 -14.74
N PRO A 46 17.70 -4.92 -15.14
CA PRO A 46 18.61 -4.47 -16.18
C PRO A 46 17.81 -4.07 -17.43
N GLU A 47 18.20 -2.96 -18.05
CA GLU A 47 17.54 -2.38 -19.23
C GLU A 47 16.08 -1.95 -19.02
N GLU A 48 15.58 -1.97 -17.78
CA GLU A 48 14.26 -1.45 -17.46
C GLU A 48 14.32 0.08 -17.34
N ALA A 49 13.57 0.78 -18.21
CA ALA A 49 13.52 2.23 -18.24
C ALA A 49 12.19 2.77 -17.74
N VAL A 50 12.24 3.81 -16.90
CA VAL A 50 11.04 4.51 -16.43
C VAL A 50 10.50 5.38 -17.57
N LEU A 51 9.24 5.14 -17.92
CA LEU A 51 8.51 5.89 -18.95
C LEU A 51 7.66 6.99 -18.32
N TYR A 52 6.95 6.69 -17.23
CA TYR A 52 6.04 7.65 -16.60
C TYR A 52 5.85 7.38 -15.11
N VAL A 53 5.51 8.43 -14.36
CA VAL A 53 5.26 8.34 -12.91
C VAL A 53 4.02 9.15 -12.55
N MET A 54 3.13 8.56 -11.77
CA MET A 54 1.88 9.19 -11.36
C MET A 54 1.49 8.82 -9.95
N ARG A 55 0.62 9.62 -9.33
CA ARG A 55 0.01 9.35 -8.03
C ARG A 55 -1.41 8.84 -8.21
N ALA A 56 -1.77 7.86 -7.39
CA ALA A 56 -3.09 7.28 -7.33
C ALA A 56 -3.44 6.91 -5.88
N ARG A 57 -4.64 6.37 -5.70
CA ARG A 57 -5.03 5.65 -4.48
C ARG A 57 -5.28 4.20 -4.82
N SER A 58 -4.72 3.30 -4.02
CA SER A 58 -4.99 1.87 -4.13
C SER A 58 -6.46 1.58 -3.90
N PRO A 59 -7.01 0.49 -4.46
CA PRO A 59 -8.37 0.08 -4.20
C PRO A 59 -8.60 -0.12 -2.70
N LEU A 60 -9.74 0.35 -2.22
CA LEU A 60 -10.26 0.13 -0.87
C LEU A 60 -11.59 -0.60 -1.00
N SER A 61 -11.88 -1.53 -0.10
CA SER A 61 -13.20 -2.13 0.02
C SER A 61 -14.22 -1.06 0.45
N VAL A 62 -15.51 -1.32 0.22
CA VAL A 62 -16.58 -0.39 0.61
C VAL A 62 -16.53 -0.13 2.12
N ILE A 63 -16.31 -1.17 2.91
CA ILE A 63 -16.22 -1.05 4.37
C ILE A 63 -15.02 -0.19 4.78
N GLU A 64 -13.84 -0.41 4.18
CA GLU A 64 -12.66 0.43 4.44
C GLU A 64 -12.90 1.90 4.03
N GLN A 65 -13.66 2.15 2.97
CA GLN A 65 -14.01 3.51 2.56
C GLN A 65 -14.94 4.20 3.55
N LEU A 66 -15.94 3.49 4.05
CA LEU A 66 -16.92 4.02 5.02
C LEU A 66 -16.26 4.26 6.40
N THR A 67 -15.49 3.31 6.88
CA THR A 67 -14.87 3.37 8.21
C THR A 67 -13.62 4.26 8.26
N ALA A 68 -12.86 4.34 7.16
CA ALA A 68 -11.66 5.19 7.09
C ALA A 68 -11.96 6.65 6.76
N ALA A 69 -13.15 6.97 6.25
CA ALA A 69 -13.60 8.32 5.91
C ALA A 69 -12.46 9.23 5.37
N TRP A 70 -12.06 10.25 6.14
CA TRP A 70 -10.98 11.20 5.79
C TRP A 70 -9.55 10.62 5.82
N TRP A 71 -9.32 9.49 6.54
CA TRP A 71 -8.02 8.81 6.56
C TRP A 71 -7.73 8.03 5.26
N THR A 72 -8.74 7.79 4.40
CA THR A 72 -8.59 7.04 3.14
C THR A 72 -7.45 7.56 2.27
N ALA A 73 -7.25 8.90 2.27
CA ALA A 73 -6.18 9.53 1.51
C ALA A 73 -4.78 9.14 2.00
N ALA A 74 -4.63 8.94 3.32
CA ALA A 74 -3.35 8.55 3.92
C ALA A 74 -3.09 7.04 3.80
N LEU A 75 -4.16 6.24 3.95
CA LEU A 75 -4.09 4.79 3.95
C LEU A 75 -3.90 4.20 2.55
N ALA A 76 -4.51 4.80 1.54
CA ALA A 76 -4.52 4.30 0.17
C ALA A 76 -3.51 4.96 -0.79
N ALA A 77 -2.67 5.89 -0.28
CA ALA A 77 -1.73 6.60 -1.13
C ALA A 77 -0.78 5.64 -1.85
N CYS A 78 -0.72 5.75 -3.18
CA CYS A 78 0.11 4.93 -4.04
C CYS A 78 0.79 5.78 -5.12
N THR A 79 2.03 5.46 -5.43
CA THR A 79 2.72 5.96 -6.61
C THR A 79 2.85 4.83 -7.62
N ILE A 80 2.46 5.09 -8.85
CA ILE A 80 2.56 4.14 -9.94
C ILE A 80 3.73 4.58 -10.82
N VAL A 81 4.64 3.66 -11.08
CA VAL A 81 5.77 3.84 -11.98
C VAL A 81 5.57 2.91 -13.18
N VAL A 82 5.47 3.51 -14.34
CA VAL A 82 5.30 2.82 -15.62
C VAL A 82 6.66 2.65 -16.23
N THR A 83 7.03 1.42 -16.56
CA THR A 83 8.29 1.10 -17.24
C THR A 83 8.05 0.45 -18.61
N ASN A 84 9.08 0.21 -19.35
CA ASN A 84 9.00 -0.53 -20.63
C ASN A 84 8.70 -2.02 -20.45
N LYS A 85 8.94 -2.61 -19.25
CA LYS A 85 8.73 -4.05 -18.99
C LYS A 85 7.47 -4.34 -18.17
N ARG A 86 7.09 -3.44 -17.24
CA ARG A 86 5.98 -3.67 -16.29
C ARG A 86 5.46 -2.36 -15.67
N ILE A 87 4.39 -2.45 -14.93
CA ILE A 87 3.88 -1.37 -14.09
C ILE A 87 4.17 -1.71 -12.64
N LEU A 88 4.81 -0.79 -11.91
CA LEU A 88 5.16 -0.92 -10.50
C LEU A 88 4.24 -0.03 -9.65
N PHE A 89 3.72 -0.59 -8.55
CA PHE A 89 2.84 0.10 -7.61
C PHE A 89 3.53 0.20 -6.27
N PHE A 90 3.85 1.42 -5.86
CA PHE A 90 4.53 1.72 -4.59
C PHE A 90 3.54 2.32 -3.60
N PRO A 91 3.09 1.60 -2.56
CA PRO A 91 2.43 2.22 -1.43
C PRO A 91 3.34 3.28 -0.80
N VAL A 92 2.81 4.48 -0.59
CA VAL A 92 3.58 5.61 -0.06
C VAL A 92 2.92 6.21 1.18
N LYS A 93 3.73 6.83 2.03
CA LYS A 93 3.28 7.64 3.16
C LYS A 93 2.65 8.94 2.64
N ARG A 94 1.87 9.65 3.44
CA ARG A 94 1.32 10.96 3.10
C ARG A 94 2.41 11.97 2.68
N SER A 95 3.59 11.87 3.28
CA SER A 95 4.78 12.65 2.91
C SER A 95 5.37 12.29 1.54
N GLY A 96 4.91 11.21 0.93
CA GLY A 96 5.40 10.65 -0.34
C GLY A 96 6.60 9.70 -0.19
N GLY A 97 7.03 9.39 1.04
CA GLY A 97 8.07 8.37 1.28
C GLY A 97 7.54 6.96 1.01
N TRP A 98 8.38 6.08 0.52
CA TRP A 98 8.07 4.68 0.26
C TRP A 98 7.74 3.91 1.55
N ARG A 99 6.83 2.95 1.49
CA ARG A 99 6.46 2.05 2.61
C ARG A 99 7.18 0.70 2.56
N GLU A 100 8.19 0.57 1.74
CA GLU A 100 8.99 -0.66 1.56
C GLU A 100 8.13 -1.86 1.14
N SER A 101 7.13 -1.62 0.32
CA SER A 101 6.29 -2.61 -0.30
C SER A 101 6.14 -2.27 -1.78
N VAL A 102 6.10 -3.26 -2.66
CA VAL A 102 5.97 -3.05 -4.09
C VAL A 102 5.17 -4.17 -4.73
N ARG A 103 4.25 -3.78 -5.60
CA ARG A 103 3.53 -4.70 -6.47
C ARG A 103 3.91 -4.42 -7.91
N ALA A 104 3.86 -5.45 -8.72
CA ALA A 104 4.15 -5.35 -10.15
C ALA A 104 3.08 -6.05 -10.97
N VAL A 105 2.89 -5.59 -12.19
CA VAL A 105 2.15 -6.30 -13.23
C VAL A 105 2.92 -6.18 -14.53
N HIS A 106 3.20 -7.29 -15.18
CA HIS A 106 3.84 -7.31 -16.48
C HIS A 106 2.84 -6.91 -17.58
N TRP A 107 3.32 -6.27 -18.64
CA TRP A 107 2.43 -5.86 -19.73
C TRP A 107 1.71 -7.03 -20.36
N GLY A 108 2.38 -8.18 -20.46
CA GLY A 108 1.82 -9.42 -20.99
C GLY A 108 0.67 -10.01 -20.15
N ASP A 109 0.58 -9.68 -18.86
CA ASP A 109 -0.48 -10.15 -17.97
C ASP A 109 -1.73 -9.26 -17.98
N LEU A 110 -1.65 -8.09 -18.62
CA LEU A 110 -2.77 -7.18 -18.77
C LEU A 110 -3.63 -7.55 -19.98
N GLU A 111 -4.93 -7.63 -19.77
CA GLU A 111 -5.90 -7.73 -20.86
C GLU A 111 -6.30 -6.33 -21.32
N GLU A 112 -6.61 -5.43 -20.37
CA GLU A 112 -7.11 -4.10 -20.70
C GLU A 112 -6.91 -3.11 -19.54
N ILE A 113 -6.75 -1.84 -19.89
CA ILE A 113 -6.81 -0.71 -18.95
C ILE A 113 -7.98 0.19 -19.33
N LYS A 114 -8.98 0.29 -18.42
CA LYS A 114 -10.16 1.16 -18.60
C LYS A 114 -10.11 2.36 -17.67
N THR A 115 -10.44 3.54 -18.20
CA THR A 115 -10.58 4.76 -17.42
C THR A 115 -12.04 5.17 -17.30
N LYS A 116 -12.50 5.51 -16.08
CA LYS A 116 -13.85 6.01 -15.81
C LYS A 116 -13.79 7.28 -14.95
N GLY A 117 -14.83 8.09 -15.01
CA GLY A 117 -14.98 9.32 -14.23
C GLY A 117 -14.68 10.59 -15.03
N VAL A 118 -15.23 11.72 -14.61
CA VAL A 118 -15.13 13.02 -15.32
C VAL A 118 -14.06 13.91 -14.67
N ILE A 119 -14.21 14.22 -13.39
CA ILE A 119 -13.31 15.10 -12.62
C ILE A 119 -12.16 14.28 -12.03
N VAL A 120 -12.48 13.25 -11.28
CA VAL A 120 -11.53 12.28 -10.72
C VAL A 120 -11.61 11.02 -11.55
N ARG A 121 -10.48 10.59 -12.08
CA ARG A 121 -10.40 9.40 -12.91
C ARG A 121 -10.08 8.17 -12.06
N ASN A 122 -10.84 7.12 -12.29
CA ASN A 122 -10.58 5.77 -11.82
C ASN A 122 -9.98 4.98 -12.98
N VAL A 123 -8.90 4.27 -12.72
CA VAL A 123 -8.25 3.40 -13.70
C VAL A 123 -8.39 1.97 -13.22
N SER A 124 -9.02 1.16 -14.05
CA SER A 124 -9.22 -0.28 -13.81
C SER A 124 -8.25 -1.06 -14.69
N PHE A 125 -7.45 -1.88 -14.04
CA PHE A 125 -6.56 -2.85 -14.66
C PHE A 125 -7.31 -4.20 -14.69
N LYS A 126 -7.56 -4.75 -15.86
CA LYS A 126 -8.10 -6.10 -16.06
C LYS A 126 -6.95 -7.01 -16.41
N PHE A 127 -6.82 -8.12 -15.70
CA PHE A 127 -5.73 -9.07 -15.86
C PHE A 127 -6.21 -10.32 -16.60
N LYS A 128 -5.28 -11.04 -17.23
CA LYS A 128 -5.58 -12.28 -17.98
C LYS A 128 -6.13 -13.40 -17.10
N ASN A 129 -5.82 -13.41 -15.80
CA ASN A 129 -6.43 -14.34 -14.83
C ASN A 129 -7.89 -13.99 -14.46
N GLY A 130 -8.52 -13.01 -15.12
CA GLY A 130 -9.87 -12.55 -14.86
C GLY A 130 -10.00 -11.58 -13.69
N ALA A 131 -8.97 -11.42 -12.86
CA ALA A 131 -9.01 -10.48 -11.74
C ALA A 131 -9.00 -9.02 -12.24
N LYS A 132 -9.49 -8.11 -11.38
CA LYS A 132 -9.55 -6.69 -11.68
C LYS A 132 -9.11 -5.88 -10.47
N SER A 133 -8.32 -4.84 -10.71
CA SER A 133 -7.90 -3.90 -9.68
C SER A 133 -8.20 -2.46 -10.13
N THR A 134 -8.91 -1.69 -9.31
CA THR A 134 -9.32 -0.33 -9.66
C THR A 134 -8.66 0.67 -8.73
N TYR A 135 -7.73 1.42 -9.27
CA TYR A 135 -7.08 2.53 -8.59
C TYR A 135 -7.85 3.82 -8.85
N THR A 136 -7.89 4.70 -7.85
CA THR A 136 -8.67 5.93 -7.91
C THR A 136 -7.80 7.18 -7.81
N ASN A 137 -8.41 8.34 -7.96
CA ASN A 137 -7.77 9.65 -7.78
C ASN A 137 -6.62 9.96 -8.77
N PHE A 138 -6.76 9.50 -10.01
CA PHE A 138 -5.86 9.92 -11.08
C PHE A 138 -6.20 11.33 -11.58
N ARG A 139 -5.18 12.11 -11.92
CA ARG A 139 -5.39 13.30 -12.74
C ARG A 139 -5.80 12.87 -14.17
N ARG A 140 -6.63 13.65 -14.81
CA ARG A 140 -7.11 13.36 -16.17
C ARG A 140 -5.97 13.15 -17.16
N ALA A 141 -4.93 14.00 -17.12
CA ALA A 141 -3.77 13.88 -17.99
C ALA A 141 -2.97 12.59 -17.73
N ASP A 142 -2.77 12.24 -16.43
CA ASP A 142 -2.04 11.02 -16.04
C ASP A 142 -2.78 9.76 -16.54
N ALA A 143 -4.12 9.73 -16.39
CA ALA A 143 -4.92 8.61 -16.85
C ALA A 143 -4.90 8.44 -18.38
N LYS A 144 -5.02 9.54 -19.13
CA LYS A 144 -4.91 9.52 -20.60
C LYS A 144 -3.54 9.05 -21.07
N LYS A 145 -2.47 9.57 -20.44
CA LYS A 145 -1.10 9.18 -20.77
C LYS A 145 -0.85 7.70 -20.50
N LEU A 146 -1.32 7.18 -19.35
CA LEU A 146 -1.24 5.76 -19.03
C LEU A 146 -1.95 4.91 -20.08
N THR A 147 -3.16 5.30 -20.50
CA THR A 147 -3.92 4.57 -21.51
C THR A 147 -3.17 4.59 -22.86
N ALA A 148 -2.58 5.72 -23.26
CA ALA A 148 -1.79 5.82 -24.49
C ALA A 148 -0.54 4.92 -24.46
N ILE A 149 0.18 4.88 -23.33
CA ILE A 149 1.33 3.97 -23.16
C ILE A 149 0.87 2.51 -23.21
N ALA A 150 -0.22 2.19 -22.51
CA ALA A 150 -0.76 0.83 -22.43
C ALA A 150 -1.23 0.31 -23.79
N SER A 151 -1.88 1.16 -24.61
CA SER A 151 -2.31 0.76 -25.96
C SER A 151 -1.17 0.36 -26.89
N ALA A 152 0.03 0.86 -26.64
CA ALA A 152 1.23 0.47 -27.38
C ALA A 152 1.93 -0.77 -26.80
N LEU A 153 2.02 -0.87 -25.46
CA LEU A 153 2.82 -1.90 -24.80
C LEU A 153 2.07 -3.22 -24.56
N ILE A 154 0.76 -3.21 -24.33
CA ILE A 154 -0.02 -4.45 -24.13
C ILE A 154 0.03 -5.35 -25.36
N PRO A 155 -0.23 -4.88 -26.59
CA PRO A 155 -0.12 -5.72 -27.78
C PRO A 155 1.29 -6.22 -28.04
N ALA A 156 2.31 -5.38 -27.81
CA ALA A 156 3.71 -5.73 -28.02
C ALA A 156 4.20 -6.84 -27.06
N ALA A 157 3.63 -6.90 -25.84
CA ALA A 157 3.98 -7.89 -24.81
C ALA A 157 3.05 -9.11 -24.79
N SER A 158 2.17 -9.29 -25.76
CA SER A 158 1.14 -10.34 -25.72
C SER A 158 1.67 -11.77 -25.57
N GLY A 159 2.93 -12.04 -25.98
CA GLY A 159 3.61 -13.32 -25.82
C GLY A 159 4.32 -13.52 -24.46
N GLU A 160 4.52 -12.46 -23.69
CA GLU A 160 5.26 -12.48 -22.42
C GLU A 160 4.32 -12.56 -21.21
N VAL A 161 3.65 -13.70 -21.04
CA VAL A 161 2.70 -13.90 -19.94
C VAL A 161 3.41 -14.58 -18.79
N THR A 162 3.28 -14.02 -17.57
CA THR A 162 3.84 -14.65 -16.36
C THR A 162 2.92 -15.76 -15.84
N SER A 163 3.44 -16.63 -14.96
CA SER A 163 2.63 -17.68 -14.33
C SER A 163 1.48 -17.14 -13.48
N ALA A 164 1.61 -15.92 -12.94
CA ALA A 164 0.58 -15.28 -12.12
C ALA A 164 -0.56 -14.68 -12.95
N GLN A 165 -0.30 -14.34 -14.22
CA GLN A 165 -1.25 -13.70 -15.14
C GLN A 165 -1.94 -12.47 -14.54
N GLY A 166 -1.29 -11.75 -13.61
CA GLY A 166 -1.90 -10.68 -12.86
C GLY A 166 -0.95 -9.88 -11.99
N LEU A 167 -1.51 -9.25 -10.96
CA LEU A 167 -0.76 -8.44 -10.00
C LEU A 167 0.03 -9.33 -9.05
N ILE A 168 1.34 -9.16 -9.02
CA ILE A 168 2.26 -9.87 -8.13
C ILE A 168 2.81 -8.95 -7.05
N GLN A 169 3.10 -9.52 -5.87
CA GLN A 169 3.79 -8.84 -4.79
C GLN A 169 5.28 -9.19 -4.87
N LEU A 170 6.15 -8.18 -4.77
CA LEU A 170 7.59 -8.39 -4.82
C LEU A 170 8.26 -8.09 -3.48
N CYS A 171 9.31 -8.84 -3.17
CA CYS A 171 10.18 -8.53 -2.05
C CYS A 171 10.92 -7.21 -2.31
N PRO A 172 10.92 -6.24 -1.38
CA PRO A 172 11.57 -4.94 -1.59
C PRO A 172 13.10 -5.01 -1.63
N ASP A 173 13.70 -6.13 -1.21
CA ASP A 173 15.15 -6.31 -1.18
C ASP A 173 15.69 -7.11 -2.35
N CYS A 174 15.09 -8.26 -2.65
CA CYS A 174 15.60 -9.18 -3.67
C CYS A 174 14.65 -9.34 -4.87
N CYS A 175 13.51 -8.64 -4.89
CA CYS A 175 12.48 -8.68 -5.93
C CYS A 175 11.85 -10.06 -6.18
N ASP A 176 12.07 -11.03 -5.30
CA ASP A 176 11.42 -12.32 -5.41
C ASP A 176 9.90 -12.21 -5.24
N VAL A 177 9.15 -13.09 -5.88
CA VAL A 177 7.68 -13.07 -5.82
C VAL A 177 7.23 -13.59 -4.47
N LEU A 178 6.39 -12.81 -3.79
CA LEU A 178 5.82 -13.17 -2.50
C LEU A 178 4.39 -13.67 -2.67
N THR A 179 4.08 -14.78 -2.01
CA THR A 179 2.75 -15.38 -2.00
C THR A 179 2.03 -15.12 -0.68
N GLY A 180 0.70 -15.01 -0.73
CA GLY A 180 -0.12 -14.74 0.46
C GLY A 180 0.13 -15.76 1.58
N GLY A 181 0.19 -15.26 2.83
CA GLY A 181 0.45 -16.07 4.01
C GLY A 181 1.92 -16.29 4.35
N GLN A 182 2.85 -15.87 3.52
CA GLN A 182 4.29 -15.86 3.84
C GLN A 182 4.64 -14.62 4.69
N TYR A 183 5.36 -14.84 5.77
CA TYR A 183 5.83 -13.76 6.66
C TYR A 183 7.35 -13.58 6.60
N SER A 184 8.03 -14.29 5.71
CA SER A 184 9.44 -14.12 5.38
C SER A 184 9.67 -14.37 3.90
N CYS A 185 10.62 -13.65 3.31
CA CYS A 185 11.02 -13.87 1.94
C CYS A 185 11.82 -15.17 1.84
N PRO A 186 11.45 -16.13 0.96
CA PRO A 186 12.16 -17.40 0.85
C PRO A 186 13.59 -17.23 0.34
N ARG A 187 13.86 -16.16 -0.45
CA ARG A 187 15.17 -15.92 -1.06
C ARG A 187 16.15 -15.16 -0.17
N CYS A 188 15.71 -14.08 0.49
CA CYS A 188 16.62 -13.23 1.26
C CYS A 188 16.36 -13.22 2.77
N GLY A 189 15.32 -13.94 3.26
CA GLY A 189 14.98 -14.04 4.67
C GLY A 189 14.37 -12.76 5.28
N LEU A 190 14.06 -11.73 4.48
CA LEU A 190 13.42 -10.52 4.99
C LEU A 190 12.10 -10.84 5.67
N ILE A 191 11.95 -10.44 6.92
CA ILE A 191 10.75 -10.71 7.73
C ILE A 191 9.72 -9.61 7.51
N PHE A 192 8.47 -10.02 7.30
CA PHE A 192 7.32 -9.13 7.13
C PHE A 192 6.42 -9.17 8.35
N LYS A 193 5.66 -8.10 8.54
CA LYS A 193 4.64 -8.03 9.58
C LYS A 193 3.60 -9.13 9.38
N ASN A 194 3.23 -9.79 10.47
CA ASN A 194 2.29 -10.91 10.42
C ASN A 194 0.92 -10.55 11.01
N GLU A 195 -0.11 -11.25 10.56
CA GLU A 195 -1.49 -10.99 10.94
C GLU A 195 -1.76 -11.35 12.41
N LYS A 196 -1.16 -12.43 12.93
CA LYS A 196 -1.38 -12.87 14.32
C LYS A 196 -0.88 -11.80 15.30
N THR A 197 0.34 -11.31 15.13
CA THR A 197 0.91 -10.25 15.98
C THR A 197 0.10 -8.96 15.88
N MET A 198 -0.37 -8.61 14.66
CA MET A 198 -1.19 -7.44 14.44
C MET A 198 -2.53 -7.54 15.20
N VAL A 199 -3.22 -8.68 15.10
CA VAL A 199 -4.49 -8.93 15.81
C VAL A 199 -4.30 -8.89 17.32
N LEU A 200 -3.30 -9.60 17.85
CA LEU A 200 -3.00 -9.59 19.28
C LEU A 200 -2.73 -8.17 19.80
N ARG A 201 -1.91 -7.40 19.06
CA ARG A 201 -1.64 -6.00 19.44
C ARG A 201 -2.89 -5.12 19.35
N SER A 202 -3.79 -5.38 18.41
CA SER A 202 -5.06 -4.64 18.31
C SER A 202 -6.00 -4.93 19.46
N ILE A 203 -5.97 -6.14 20.03
CA ILE A 203 -6.84 -6.53 21.15
C ILE A 203 -6.30 -6.01 22.48
N PHE A 204 -4.98 -6.12 22.70
CA PHE A 204 -4.41 -5.87 24.03
C PHE A 204 -3.80 -4.48 24.22
N LEU A 205 -3.53 -3.74 23.13
CA LEU A 205 -2.88 -2.43 23.19
C LEU A 205 -3.75 -1.39 22.47
N PRO A 206 -4.14 -0.31 23.15
CA PRO A 206 -4.88 0.80 22.55
C PRO A 206 -4.20 1.31 21.26
N GLY A 207 -4.93 1.27 20.15
CA GLY A 207 -4.37 1.61 18.83
C GLY A 207 -3.26 0.68 18.32
N GLY A 208 -3.05 -0.48 18.98
CA GLY A 208 -1.89 -1.36 18.79
C GLY A 208 -1.71 -1.86 17.37
N GLY A 209 -2.79 -2.13 16.65
CA GLY A 209 -2.73 -2.53 15.23
C GLY A 209 -2.14 -1.45 14.33
N TYR A 210 -2.55 -0.20 14.50
CA TYR A 210 -2.01 0.93 13.74
C TYR A 210 -0.56 1.25 14.11
N PHE A 211 -0.20 1.18 15.39
CA PHE A 211 1.20 1.31 15.81
C PHE A 211 2.07 0.23 15.18
N TYR A 212 1.61 -1.01 15.22
CA TYR A 212 2.33 -2.13 14.61
C TYR A 212 2.50 -1.96 13.10
N THR A 213 1.48 -1.48 12.40
CA THR A 213 1.54 -1.28 10.94
C THR A 213 2.27 0.02 10.52
N GLY A 214 2.76 0.81 11.48
CA GLY A 214 3.57 2.00 11.21
C GLY A 214 2.75 3.26 10.90
N HIS A 215 1.58 3.38 11.52
CA HIS A 215 0.67 4.53 11.37
C HIS A 215 0.44 5.25 12.71
N PRO A 216 1.50 5.80 13.35
CA PRO A 216 1.37 6.34 14.71
C PRO A 216 0.34 7.49 14.80
N LEU A 217 0.27 8.37 13.79
CA LEU A 217 -0.71 9.46 13.79
C LEU A 217 -2.16 8.98 13.68
N ILE A 218 -2.41 7.85 13.03
CA ILE A 218 -3.74 7.27 12.95
C ILE A 218 -4.04 6.49 14.23
N ALA A 219 -3.02 5.90 14.84
CA ALA A 219 -3.13 5.13 16.07
C ALA A 219 -3.51 5.99 17.28
N THR A 220 -3.14 7.27 17.31
CA THR A 220 -3.39 8.14 18.48
C THR A 220 -4.87 8.29 18.79
N LEU A 221 -5.73 8.46 17.78
CA LEU A 221 -7.17 8.64 18.02
C LEU A 221 -7.82 7.38 18.58
N PRO A 222 -7.73 6.19 17.94
CA PRO A 222 -8.17 4.94 18.54
C PRO A 222 -7.57 4.69 19.93
N ALA A 223 -6.27 4.93 20.10
CA ALA A 223 -5.62 4.73 21.39
C ALA A 223 -6.24 5.57 22.52
N VAL A 224 -6.58 6.83 22.25
CA VAL A 224 -7.26 7.68 23.21
C VAL A 224 -8.66 7.17 23.50
N VAL A 225 -9.44 6.80 22.48
CA VAL A 225 -10.79 6.25 22.64
C VAL A 225 -10.77 4.95 23.43
N GLU A 226 -9.91 3.99 23.05
CA GLU A 226 -9.78 2.72 23.76
C GLU A 226 -9.30 2.90 25.21
N ALA A 227 -8.33 3.79 25.46
CA ALA A 227 -7.89 4.09 26.83
C ALA A 227 -9.03 4.67 27.67
N PHE A 228 -9.85 5.54 27.09
CA PHE A 228 -11.05 6.09 27.77
C PHE A 228 -12.04 4.97 28.10
N LEU A 229 -12.34 4.08 27.15
CA LEU A 229 -13.22 2.93 27.37
C LEU A 229 -12.71 1.99 28.47
N VAL A 230 -11.40 1.75 28.53
CA VAL A 230 -10.79 0.93 29.59
C VAL A 230 -10.96 1.61 30.96
N ILE A 231 -10.73 2.91 31.06
CA ILE A 231 -10.92 3.68 32.26
C ILE A 231 -12.39 3.61 32.72
N GLU A 232 -13.35 3.84 31.84
CA GLU A 232 -14.77 3.75 32.11
C GLU A 232 -15.16 2.33 32.60
N ILE A 233 -14.67 1.29 31.95
CA ILE A 233 -14.89 -0.10 32.38
C ILE A 233 -14.40 -0.30 33.83
N LEU A 234 -13.18 0.17 34.12
CA LEU A 234 -12.62 0.06 35.48
C LEU A 234 -13.47 0.83 36.53
N LEU A 235 -13.89 2.06 36.21
CA LEU A 235 -14.73 2.88 37.10
C LEU A 235 -16.08 2.19 37.37
N VAL A 236 -16.71 1.67 36.32
CA VAL A 236 -17.98 0.94 36.42
C VAL A 236 -17.81 -0.32 37.27
N LEU A 237 -16.72 -1.08 37.13
CA LEU A 237 -16.42 -2.25 37.97
C LEU A 237 -16.22 -1.87 39.43
N PHE A 238 -15.45 -0.81 39.71
CA PHE A 238 -15.24 -0.33 41.11
C PHE A 238 -16.55 0.16 41.76
N ALA A 239 -17.38 0.90 41.02
CA ALA A 239 -18.67 1.38 41.51
C ALA A 239 -19.62 0.21 41.83
N GLY A 240 -19.64 -0.84 41.00
CA GLY A 240 -20.45 -2.03 41.25
C GLY A 240 -20.01 -2.86 42.45
N MET A 241 -18.71 -2.93 42.71
CA MET A 241 -18.20 -3.56 43.95
C MET A 241 -18.60 -2.79 45.20
N ALA A 242 -18.78 -1.49 45.10
CA ALA A 242 -19.19 -0.64 46.24
C ALA A 242 -20.70 -0.67 46.54
N SER A 243 -21.56 -1.04 45.56
CA SER A 243 -23.01 -1.04 45.71
C SER A 243 -23.68 -2.21 44.99
N PRO A 244 -24.03 -3.30 45.70
CA PRO A 244 -24.69 -4.47 45.11
C PRO A 244 -26.02 -4.18 44.40
N LYS A 245 -26.71 -3.09 44.77
CA LYS A 245 -27.98 -2.69 44.15
C LYS A 245 -27.81 -2.14 42.72
N ALA A 246 -26.60 -1.74 42.34
CA ALA A 246 -26.27 -1.21 41.01
C ALA A 246 -25.84 -2.30 39.98
N VAL A 247 -25.87 -3.58 40.37
CA VAL A 247 -25.39 -4.68 39.51
C VAL A 247 -26.10 -4.77 38.14
N PRO A 248 -27.44 -4.59 38.01
CA PRO A 248 -28.09 -4.64 36.69
C PRO A 248 -27.60 -3.53 35.75
N ASP A 249 -27.48 -2.29 36.26
CA ASP A 249 -27.01 -1.14 35.49
C ASP A 249 -25.53 -1.30 35.10
N LEU A 250 -24.75 -1.87 36.00
CA LEU A 250 -23.37 -2.27 35.80
C LEU A 250 -23.24 -3.23 34.60
N VAL A 251 -24.02 -4.31 34.61
CA VAL A 251 -23.98 -5.32 33.53
C VAL A 251 -24.36 -4.67 32.18
N ALA A 252 -25.41 -3.86 32.17
CA ALA A 252 -25.81 -3.14 30.97
C ALA A 252 -24.70 -2.19 30.45
N GLY A 253 -24.08 -1.43 31.36
CA GLY A 253 -22.96 -0.54 31.02
C GLY A 253 -21.76 -1.29 30.45
N LEU A 254 -21.35 -2.38 31.09
CA LEU A 254 -20.24 -3.22 30.60
C LEU A 254 -20.53 -3.85 29.24
N LEU A 255 -21.76 -4.27 28.97
CA LEU A 255 -22.15 -4.79 27.66
C LEU A 255 -22.04 -3.72 26.58
N VAL A 256 -22.55 -2.51 26.84
CA VAL A 256 -22.45 -1.40 25.89
C VAL A 256 -20.99 -1.03 25.61
N LEU A 257 -20.17 -0.85 26.63
CA LEU A 257 -18.76 -0.54 26.51
C LEU A 257 -17.99 -1.66 25.79
N GLY A 258 -18.30 -2.92 26.11
CA GLY A 258 -17.71 -4.09 25.45
C GLY A 258 -18.03 -4.16 23.94
N ILE A 259 -19.28 -3.83 23.57
CA ILE A 259 -19.68 -3.75 22.15
C ILE A 259 -18.90 -2.63 21.43
N PHE A 260 -18.81 -1.44 22.04
CA PHE A 260 -18.05 -0.34 21.45
C PHE A 260 -16.58 -0.71 21.25
N TRP A 261 -15.94 -1.31 22.25
CA TRP A 261 -14.57 -1.77 22.15
C TRP A 261 -14.37 -2.82 21.06
N ALA A 262 -15.27 -3.80 20.99
CA ALA A 262 -15.22 -4.84 19.95
C ALA A 262 -15.37 -4.27 18.55
N LEU A 263 -16.26 -3.28 18.35
CA LEU A 263 -16.46 -2.61 17.06
C LEU A 263 -15.22 -1.81 16.64
N GLU A 264 -14.65 -1.02 17.54
CA GLU A 264 -13.46 -0.22 17.29
C GLU A 264 -12.24 -1.11 16.96
N THR A 265 -11.98 -2.12 17.81
CA THR A 265 -10.92 -3.11 17.57
C THR A 265 -11.14 -3.85 16.24
N GLY A 266 -12.38 -4.21 15.92
CA GLY A 266 -12.74 -4.85 14.66
C GLY A 266 -12.40 -3.98 13.45
N VAL A 267 -12.72 -2.69 13.50
CA VAL A 267 -12.37 -1.70 12.47
C VAL A 267 -10.86 -1.55 12.34
N THR A 268 -10.15 -1.46 13.46
CA THR A 268 -8.69 -1.38 13.49
C THR A 268 -8.05 -2.60 12.84
N ILE A 269 -8.50 -3.81 13.18
CA ILE A 269 -8.04 -5.07 12.58
C ILE A 269 -8.30 -5.07 11.07
N LEU A 270 -9.51 -4.70 10.63
CA LEU A 270 -9.89 -4.65 9.22
C LEU A 270 -8.93 -3.76 8.40
N HIS A 271 -8.66 -2.55 8.89
CA HIS A 271 -7.76 -1.62 8.21
C HIS A 271 -6.31 -2.12 8.23
N CYS A 272 -5.85 -2.66 9.35
CA CYS A 272 -4.47 -3.10 9.51
C CYS A 272 -4.14 -4.37 8.73
N ARG A 273 -5.11 -5.27 8.52
CA ARG A 273 -4.96 -6.47 7.67
C ARG A 273 -4.43 -6.14 6.27
N ARG A 274 -4.88 -5.04 5.70
CA ARG A 274 -4.41 -4.58 4.39
C ARG A 274 -2.90 -4.35 4.36
N TYR A 275 -2.35 -3.69 5.38
CA TYR A 275 -0.92 -3.39 5.45
C TYR A 275 -0.06 -4.62 5.66
N VAL A 276 -0.59 -5.62 6.38
CA VAL A 276 0.07 -6.92 6.52
C VAL A 276 0.09 -7.64 5.18
N ARG A 277 -1.02 -7.61 4.43
CA ARG A 277 -1.10 -8.18 3.07
C ARG A 277 -0.23 -7.44 2.04
N ASP A 278 0.14 -6.20 2.30
CA ASP A 278 1.06 -5.43 1.47
C ASP A 278 2.54 -5.79 1.73
N PHE A 279 2.83 -6.80 2.60
CA PHE A 279 4.17 -7.26 2.92
C PHE A 279 5.11 -6.14 3.38
N ILE A 280 4.65 -5.33 4.34
CA ILE A 280 5.49 -4.30 4.93
C ILE A 280 6.54 -4.99 5.81
N PRO A 281 7.85 -4.71 5.60
CA PRO A 281 8.90 -5.30 6.41
C PRO A 281 8.74 -4.97 7.90
N GLU A 282 9.09 -5.91 8.75
CA GLU A 282 9.36 -5.62 10.15
C GLU A 282 10.63 -4.76 10.26
N LYS A 283 10.80 -4.04 11.39
CA LYS A 283 12.03 -3.24 11.57
C LYS A 283 13.24 -4.14 11.36
N ARG A 284 14.11 -3.75 10.43
CA ARG A 284 15.37 -4.45 10.20
C ARG A 284 16.19 -4.39 11.49
N ASP A 285 16.52 -5.54 12.01
CA ASP A 285 17.60 -5.66 12.97
C ASP A 285 18.93 -5.49 12.20
N PRO A 286 19.69 -4.43 12.43
CA PRO A 286 20.94 -4.20 11.70
C PRO A 286 21.94 -5.35 11.90
N ALA A 287 21.81 -6.14 12.97
CA ALA A 287 22.63 -7.33 13.22
C ALA A 287 22.24 -8.54 12.37
N ARG A 288 21.07 -8.54 11.74
CA ARG A 288 20.55 -9.64 10.90
C ARG A 288 20.73 -9.43 9.39
N VAL A 289 21.42 -8.41 8.96
CA VAL A 289 21.83 -8.31 7.56
C VAL A 289 22.87 -9.42 7.35
N PRO A 290 22.55 -10.51 6.61
CA PRO A 290 23.55 -11.55 6.38
C PRO A 290 24.74 -10.89 5.68
N PRO A 291 25.98 -11.17 6.17
CA PRO A 291 27.20 -10.74 5.48
C PRO A 291 27.19 -11.42 4.11
N GLY A 292 26.96 -10.66 3.05
CA GLY A 292 26.77 -11.18 1.71
C GLY A 292 25.37 -10.97 1.13
N ALA A 293 24.57 -10.03 1.65
CA ALA A 293 23.40 -9.52 0.97
C ALA A 293 23.81 -9.03 -0.42
N ILE A 294 23.59 -9.90 -1.35
CA ILE A 294 24.14 -10.06 -2.69
C ILE A 294 24.12 -8.73 -3.44
N PRO A 295 25.26 -8.33 -4.02
CA PRO A 295 25.24 -7.30 -5.03
C PRO A 295 24.36 -7.81 -6.16
N LYS A 296 23.39 -7.05 -6.48
CA LYS A 296 22.54 -6.97 -7.67
C LYS A 296 23.04 -7.80 -8.86
N THR A 297 22.71 -9.04 -8.88
CA THR A 297 22.48 -9.76 -10.13
C THR A 297 20.98 -9.66 -10.36
N GLY A 298 20.59 -8.94 -11.41
CA GLY A 298 19.26 -8.45 -11.71
C GLY A 298 18.10 -9.36 -11.30
N CYS A 299 17.11 -8.74 -10.66
CA CYS A 299 15.77 -9.30 -10.62
C CYS A 299 15.19 -9.36 -12.02
#